data_ea14e181729b5a6355c9e064d844b66d
#
_entry.id   ea14e181729b5a6355c9e064d844b66d
#
_cell.length_a   1.000
_cell.length_b   1.000
_cell.length_c   1.000
_cell.angle_alpha   90.00
_cell.angle_beta   90.00
_cell.angle_gamma   90.00
#
_symmetry.space_group_name_H-M   'P 1'
#
loop_
_entity.id
_entity.type
_entity.pdbx_description
1 polymer ?
#
loop_
_entity_poly.entity_id
_entity_poly.type
_entity_poly.pdbx_seq_one_letter_code
_entity_poly.pdbx_strand_id
1 'polypeptide(L)'
;MNDIADAFYKLKIYCETEHFKGWDPYDGLNSKIFQAIPLLKKSVLCRLMVIQGFKRCPFNMRRMAFVPKEYNAKGIGLFLSGYCNLYKVVENHPQLSEKMGTLEMIKARIEELAELLISLQSKGYSGACWGYNFDWQARRLFLFPKFTPTVVATNFCATALMQAYEITRNKHYLEIALSAADFVIKDLHRTPYNGGFLFSYSPLEGNDTVFNASLLGSRLLSYCFYYTQQEEYKRLAELSIKACCSGQREDGAWVYGMLPVQNWVDSFHTGYNLDALIAYQELTEDHAFNGYIEKGFDYYVNHFFEADGTPKYYDNRMYPIDIHCPGQLLITLTRLRSEEHT
;
A
#
# COMPACT_ATOMS: atom_id res chain seq x y z
N MET A 1 -3.89 12.91 -24.71
CA MET A 1 -4.54 11.61 -24.36
C MET A 1 -3.84 10.40 -24.98
N ASN A 2 -3.40 10.45 -26.24
CA ASN A 2 -2.76 9.29 -26.89
C ASN A 2 -1.51 8.78 -26.14
N ASP A 3 -0.62 9.68 -25.70
CA ASP A 3 0.65 9.29 -25.06
C ASP A 3 0.46 8.57 -23.70
N ILE A 4 -0.53 8.99 -22.91
CA ILE A 4 -0.84 8.36 -21.61
C ILE A 4 -1.45 6.97 -21.85
N ALA A 5 -2.39 6.85 -22.78
CA ALA A 5 -3.00 5.58 -23.12
C ALA A 5 -1.97 4.60 -23.71
N ASP A 6 -1.00 5.10 -24.51
CA ASP A 6 0.08 4.29 -25.05
C ASP A 6 1.06 3.80 -23.98
N ALA A 7 1.43 4.67 -23.06
CA ALA A 7 2.28 4.30 -21.93
C ALA A 7 1.60 3.25 -21.03
N PHE A 8 0.32 3.45 -20.72
CA PHE A 8 -0.48 2.49 -19.94
C PHE A 8 -0.59 1.14 -20.67
N TYR A 9 -0.88 1.14 -21.96
CA TYR A 9 -0.97 -0.08 -22.76
C TYR A 9 0.33 -0.87 -22.74
N LYS A 10 1.48 -0.21 -22.95
CA LYS A 10 2.79 -0.86 -22.89
C LYS A 10 3.05 -1.49 -21.51
N LEU A 11 2.70 -0.77 -20.43
CA LEU A 11 2.83 -1.28 -19.07
C LEU A 11 1.92 -2.49 -18.84
N LYS A 12 0.66 -2.42 -19.27
CA LYS A 12 -0.32 -3.52 -19.20
C LYS A 12 0.23 -4.78 -19.86
N ILE A 13 0.67 -4.68 -21.12
CA ILE A 13 1.23 -5.82 -21.87
C ILE A 13 2.47 -6.38 -21.18
N TYR A 14 3.37 -5.53 -20.69
CA TYR A 14 4.54 -5.99 -19.93
C TYR A 14 4.15 -6.80 -18.69
N CYS A 15 3.22 -6.30 -17.89
CA CYS A 15 2.77 -6.98 -16.67
C CYS A 15 2.08 -8.32 -16.97
N GLU A 16 1.26 -8.38 -18.02
CA GLU A 16 0.59 -9.61 -18.47
C GLU A 16 1.62 -10.64 -18.99
N THR A 17 2.60 -10.21 -19.79
CA THR A 17 3.68 -11.08 -20.30
C THR A 17 4.54 -11.65 -19.20
N GLU A 18 4.77 -10.89 -18.14
CA GLU A 18 5.48 -11.35 -16.93
C GLU A 18 4.56 -12.09 -15.94
N HIS A 19 3.32 -12.37 -16.32
CA HIS A 19 2.30 -13.04 -15.49
C HIS A 19 2.14 -12.40 -14.10
N PHE A 20 2.28 -11.07 -14.01
CA PHE A 20 2.24 -10.29 -12.77
C PHE A 20 3.28 -10.70 -11.72
N LYS A 21 4.31 -11.44 -12.12
CA LYS A 21 5.46 -11.81 -11.28
C LYS A 21 6.60 -10.83 -11.44
N GLY A 22 7.24 -10.50 -10.33
CA GLY A 22 8.34 -9.56 -10.35
C GLY A 22 9.38 -9.82 -9.26
N TRP A 23 10.31 -8.90 -9.18
CA TRP A 23 11.25 -8.76 -8.08
C TRP A 23 10.91 -7.51 -7.28
N ASP A 24 11.16 -7.57 -5.99
CA ASP A 24 11.03 -6.43 -5.08
C ASP A 24 12.42 -5.85 -4.76
N PRO A 25 12.60 -4.54 -4.57
CA PRO A 25 13.87 -3.96 -4.14
C PRO A 25 14.45 -4.58 -2.86
N TYR A 26 13.65 -5.19 -2.02
CA TYR A 26 14.02 -5.75 -0.73
C TYR A 26 14.11 -7.29 -0.70
N ASP A 27 13.90 -7.98 -1.82
CA ASP A 27 13.82 -9.44 -1.93
C ASP A 27 15.18 -10.17 -1.93
N GLY A 28 16.28 -9.46 -1.71
CA GLY A 28 17.63 -10.03 -1.77
C GLY A 28 17.82 -11.25 -0.86
N LEU A 29 17.08 -11.33 0.25
CA LEU A 29 17.14 -12.48 1.15
C LEU A 29 16.49 -13.75 0.57
N ASN A 30 15.69 -13.65 -0.51
CA ASN A 30 15.15 -14.80 -1.24
C ASN A 30 16.19 -15.48 -2.17
N SER A 31 17.42 -14.94 -2.27
CA SER A 31 18.49 -15.57 -3.01
C SER A 31 18.72 -17.00 -2.53
N LYS A 32 18.66 -17.98 -3.46
CA LYS A 32 18.95 -19.38 -3.13
C LYS A 32 20.37 -19.58 -2.56
N ILE A 33 21.33 -18.75 -3.00
CA ILE A 33 22.70 -18.75 -2.47
C ILE A 33 22.69 -18.28 -1.01
N PHE A 34 22.02 -17.17 -0.71
CA PHE A 34 21.90 -16.67 0.66
C PHE A 34 21.18 -17.68 1.56
N GLN A 35 20.11 -18.28 1.08
CA GLN A 35 19.30 -19.25 1.82
C GLN A 35 20.07 -20.56 2.10
N ALA A 36 21.05 -20.92 1.26
CA ALA A 36 21.86 -22.12 1.45
C ALA A 36 22.90 -21.98 2.58
N ILE A 37 23.17 -20.77 3.09
CA ILE A 37 24.23 -20.51 4.10
C ILE A 37 23.58 -20.09 5.42
N PRO A 38 23.34 -21.02 6.38
CA PRO A 38 22.63 -20.72 7.64
C PRO A 38 23.29 -19.62 8.48
N LEU A 39 24.63 -19.51 8.41
CA LEU A 39 25.37 -18.51 9.18
C LEU A 39 25.06 -17.08 8.73
N LEU A 40 24.89 -16.86 7.42
CA LEU A 40 24.50 -15.54 6.89
C LEU A 40 23.09 -15.14 7.33
N LYS A 41 22.17 -16.10 7.39
CA LYS A 41 20.79 -15.85 7.82
C LYS A 41 20.66 -15.38 9.29
N LYS A 42 21.55 -15.86 10.17
CA LYS A 42 21.54 -15.50 11.59
C LYS A 42 22.08 -14.09 11.85
N SER A 43 22.94 -13.57 10.97
CA SER A 43 23.58 -12.26 11.17
C SER A 43 22.70 -11.11 10.64
N VAL A 44 22.32 -10.19 11.52
CA VAL A 44 21.60 -8.93 11.14
C VAL A 44 22.42 -8.14 10.13
N LEU A 45 23.74 -8.03 10.33
CA LEU A 45 24.62 -7.29 9.44
C LEU A 45 24.67 -7.91 8.03
N CYS A 46 24.77 -9.24 7.93
CA CYS A 46 24.75 -9.93 6.64
C CYS A 46 23.42 -9.73 5.91
N ARG A 47 22.28 -9.84 6.60
CA ARG A 47 20.97 -9.56 6.01
C ARG A 47 20.88 -8.14 5.47
N LEU A 48 21.31 -7.14 6.26
CA LEU A 48 21.31 -5.74 5.83
C LEU A 48 22.24 -5.51 4.63
N MET A 49 23.46 -6.07 4.65
CA MET A 49 24.41 -5.94 3.53
C MET A 49 23.83 -6.53 2.24
N VAL A 50 23.20 -7.71 2.32
CA VAL A 50 22.58 -8.33 1.14
C VAL A 50 21.44 -7.47 0.60
N ILE A 51 20.48 -7.04 1.44
CA ILE A 51 19.38 -6.18 1.00
C ILE A 51 19.90 -4.89 0.38
N GLN A 52 20.86 -4.20 1.06
CA GLN A 52 21.38 -2.94 0.55
C GLN A 52 22.22 -3.12 -0.71
N GLY A 53 22.95 -4.23 -0.82
CA GLY A 53 23.70 -4.59 -2.02
C GLY A 53 22.76 -4.76 -3.22
N PHE A 54 21.69 -5.53 -3.10
CA PHE A 54 20.71 -5.70 -4.18
C PHE A 54 19.96 -4.40 -4.52
N LYS A 55 19.61 -3.60 -3.51
CA LYS A 55 18.89 -2.34 -3.70
C LYS A 55 19.72 -1.27 -4.41
N ARG A 56 21.03 -1.21 -4.12
CA ARG A 56 21.94 -0.15 -4.61
C ARG A 56 22.77 -0.54 -5.81
N CYS A 57 22.82 -1.83 -6.15
CA CYS A 57 23.58 -2.29 -7.30
C CYS A 57 22.97 -1.73 -8.60
N PRO A 58 23.75 -1.07 -9.46
CA PRO A 58 23.26 -0.52 -10.72
C PRO A 58 22.86 -1.62 -11.71
N PHE A 59 23.29 -2.85 -11.48
CA PHE A 59 22.95 -4.02 -12.29
C PHE A 59 22.01 -4.94 -11.53
N ASN A 60 21.01 -5.48 -12.22
CA ASN A 60 20.10 -6.45 -11.61
C ASN A 60 20.77 -7.82 -11.45
N MET A 61 21.35 -8.06 -10.29
CA MET A 61 22.06 -9.31 -9.96
C MET A 61 21.12 -10.47 -9.57
N ARG A 62 19.80 -10.27 -9.54
CA ARG A 62 18.84 -11.25 -9.01
C ARG A 62 18.88 -12.58 -9.76
N ARG A 63 19.01 -12.54 -11.08
CA ARG A 63 19.19 -13.78 -11.89
C ARG A 63 20.45 -14.56 -11.49
N MET A 64 21.56 -13.86 -11.32
CA MET A 64 22.85 -14.47 -10.92
C MET A 64 22.83 -15.03 -9.50
N ALA A 65 22.08 -14.40 -8.61
CA ALA A 65 21.90 -14.82 -7.22
C ALA A 65 20.73 -15.81 -7.04
N PHE A 66 20.09 -16.25 -8.12
CA PHE A 66 18.95 -17.14 -8.12
C PHE A 66 17.79 -16.66 -7.24
N VAL A 67 17.50 -15.35 -7.26
CA VAL A 67 16.27 -14.80 -6.67
C VAL A 67 15.12 -15.06 -7.64
N PRO A 68 14.07 -15.80 -7.26
CA PRO A 68 12.95 -16.10 -8.15
C PRO A 68 12.08 -14.86 -8.35
N LYS A 69 11.44 -14.74 -9.53
CA LYS A 69 10.28 -13.85 -9.72
C LYS A 69 9.05 -14.52 -9.10
N GLU A 70 8.39 -13.83 -8.18
CA GLU A 70 7.24 -14.36 -7.47
C GLU A 70 6.09 -13.34 -7.42
N TYR A 71 4.93 -13.77 -6.96
CA TYR A 71 3.81 -12.89 -6.67
C TYR A 71 4.05 -12.16 -5.35
N ASN A 72 3.91 -10.83 -5.38
CA ASN A 72 3.81 -10.00 -4.19
C ASN A 72 2.33 -9.68 -3.96
N ALA A 73 1.76 -10.07 -2.82
CA ALA A 73 0.33 -9.90 -2.55
C ALA A 73 -0.13 -8.44 -2.68
N LYS A 74 0.63 -7.47 -2.12
CA LYS A 74 0.34 -6.04 -2.30
C LYS A 74 0.38 -5.65 -3.78
N GLY A 75 1.34 -6.16 -4.55
CA GLY A 75 1.44 -5.92 -5.99
C GLY A 75 0.23 -6.45 -6.74
N ILE A 76 -0.22 -7.69 -6.44
CA ILE A 76 -1.44 -8.25 -7.03
C ILE A 76 -2.67 -7.42 -6.65
N GLY A 77 -2.79 -6.97 -5.39
CA GLY A 77 -3.86 -6.05 -4.98
C GLY A 77 -3.87 -4.75 -5.79
N LEU A 78 -2.69 -4.15 -6.02
CA LEU A 78 -2.59 -2.94 -6.85
C LEU A 78 -2.93 -3.21 -8.33
N PHE A 79 -2.52 -4.35 -8.91
CA PHE A 79 -2.94 -4.73 -10.25
C PHE A 79 -4.46 -4.95 -10.32
N LEU A 80 -5.05 -5.64 -9.36
CA LEU A 80 -6.49 -5.84 -9.28
C LEU A 80 -7.23 -4.48 -9.25
N SER A 81 -6.82 -3.55 -8.38
CA SER A 81 -7.37 -2.18 -8.35
C SER A 81 -7.19 -1.46 -9.70
N GLY A 82 -6.04 -1.62 -10.34
CA GLY A 82 -5.77 -1.05 -11.67
C GLY A 82 -6.72 -1.57 -12.74
N TYR A 83 -7.01 -2.89 -12.74
CA TYR A 83 -7.98 -3.48 -13.67
C TYR A 83 -9.43 -3.09 -13.35
N CYS A 84 -9.78 -2.92 -12.07
CA CYS A 84 -11.08 -2.38 -11.68
C CYS A 84 -11.28 -0.94 -12.20
N ASN A 85 -10.25 -0.10 -12.08
CA ASN A 85 -10.28 1.25 -12.64
C ASN A 85 -10.31 1.23 -14.18
N LEU A 86 -9.55 0.34 -14.82
CA LEU A 86 -9.58 0.17 -16.28
C LEU A 86 -10.98 -0.22 -16.77
N TYR A 87 -11.67 -1.13 -16.05
CA TYR A 87 -13.05 -1.51 -16.35
C TYR A 87 -13.96 -0.26 -16.41
N LYS A 88 -13.93 0.57 -15.36
CA LYS A 88 -14.72 1.81 -15.29
C LYS A 88 -14.36 2.79 -16.40
N VAL A 89 -13.08 2.91 -16.74
CA VAL A 89 -12.61 3.78 -17.82
C VAL A 89 -13.14 3.30 -19.17
N VAL A 90 -13.06 2.00 -19.47
CA VAL A 90 -13.56 1.44 -20.75
C VAL A 90 -15.09 1.48 -20.80
N GLU A 91 -15.80 1.28 -19.68
CA GLU A 91 -17.25 1.42 -19.58
C GLU A 91 -17.70 2.85 -19.97
N ASN A 92 -16.99 3.87 -19.46
CA ASN A 92 -17.29 5.27 -19.76
C ASN A 92 -16.73 5.75 -21.14
N HIS A 93 -15.74 5.04 -21.67
CA HIS A 93 -15.06 5.37 -22.93
C HIS A 93 -14.91 4.11 -23.82
N PRO A 94 -16.03 3.61 -24.42
CA PRO A 94 -16.03 2.34 -25.18
C PRO A 94 -15.04 2.27 -26.34
N GLN A 95 -14.65 3.43 -26.91
CA GLN A 95 -13.64 3.52 -27.96
C GLN A 95 -12.25 3.02 -27.53
N LEU A 96 -11.98 2.91 -26.24
CA LEU A 96 -10.72 2.36 -25.73
C LEU A 96 -10.68 0.83 -25.72
N SER A 97 -11.83 0.16 -25.93
CA SER A 97 -11.93 -1.31 -25.84
C SER A 97 -11.07 -2.01 -26.87
N GLU A 98 -10.91 -1.46 -28.08
CA GLU A 98 -10.06 -2.02 -29.12
C GLU A 98 -8.60 -2.19 -28.67
N LYS A 99 -8.10 -1.22 -27.89
CA LYS A 99 -6.71 -1.22 -27.41
C LYS A 99 -6.54 -1.86 -26.04
N MET A 100 -7.50 -1.63 -25.15
CA MET A 100 -7.38 -2.04 -23.73
C MET A 100 -8.00 -3.39 -23.43
N GLY A 101 -8.85 -3.90 -24.31
CA GLY A 101 -9.66 -5.11 -24.14
C GLY A 101 -11.12 -4.79 -23.88
N THR A 102 -12.00 -5.74 -24.21
CA THR A 102 -13.45 -5.59 -23.96
C THR A 102 -13.76 -5.66 -22.45
N LEU A 103 -14.94 -5.19 -22.06
CA LEU A 103 -15.38 -5.27 -20.64
C LEU A 103 -15.37 -6.70 -20.13
N GLU A 104 -15.76 -7.69 -20.96
CA GLU A 104 -15.73 -9.11 -20.60
C GLU A 104 -14.30 -9.60 -20.34
N MET A 105 -13.35 -9.23 -21.21
CA MET A 105 -11.93 -9.59 -21.03
C MET A 105 -11.34 -8.98 -19.76
N ILE A 106 -11.65 -7.70 -19.51
CA ILE A 106 -11.17 -6.99 -18.32
C ILE A 106 -11.79 -7.61 -17.06
N LYS A 107 -13.09 -7.91 -17.08
CA LYS A 107 -13.79 -8.56 -15.96
C LYS A 107 -13.22 -9.96 -15.67
N ALA A 108 -12.96 -10.77 -16.68
CA ALA A 108 -12.31 -12.07 -16.51
C ALA A 108 -10.92 -11.94 -15.85
N ARG A 109 -10.15 -10.89 -16.22
CA ARG A 109 -8.86 -10.61 -15.59
C ARG A 109 -9.01 -10.16 -14.14
N ILE A 110 -10.04 -9.38 -13.81
CA ILE A 110 -10.37 -9.00 -12.43
C ILE A 110 -10.64 -10.25 -11.60
N GLU A 111 -11.46 -11.17 -12.10
CA GLU A 111 -11.78 -12.43 -11.43
C GLU A 111 -10.52 -13.30 -11.21
N GLU A 112 -9.69 -13.45 -12.23
CA GLU A 112 -8.41 -14.18 -12.12
C GLU A 112 -7.48 -13.59 -11.05
N LEU A 113 -7.30 -12.25 -11.05
CA LEU A 113 -6.46 -11.58 -10.06
C LEU A 113 -7.05 -11.62 -8.65
N ALA A 114 -8.37 -11.57 -8.51
CA ALA A 114 -9.05 -11.70 -7.22
C ALA A 114 -8.84 -13.09 -6.61
N GLU A 115 -9.04 -14.15 -7.39
CA GLU A 115 -8.79 -15.53 -6.94
C GLU A 115 -7.32 -15.76 -6.59
N LEU A 116 -6.40 -15.25 -7.43
CA LEU A 116 -4.97 -15.29 -7.11
C LEU A 116 -4.68 -14.58 -5.79
N LEU A 117 -5.22 -13.37 -5.58
CA LEU A 117 -5.02 -12.60 -4.35
C LEU A 117 -5.55 -13.35 -3.12
N ILE A 118 -6.70 -13.99 -3.23
CA ILE A 118 -7.27 -14.83 -2.17
C ILE A 118 -6.34 -16.00 -1.84
N SER A 119 -5.74 -16.64 -2.85
CA SER A 119 -4.80 -17.73 -2.65
C SER A 119 -3.50 -17.34 -1.93
N LEU A 120 -3.14 -16.05 -1.96
CA LEU A 120 -1.93 -15.49 -1.34
C LEU A 120 -2.13 -15.04 0.11
N GLN A 121 -3.28 -15.28 0.73
CA GLN A 121 -3.53 -14.92 2.13
C GLN A 121 -2.54 -15.58 3.09
N SER A 122 -2.10 -14.82 4.08
CA SER A 122 -1.39 -15.35 5.25
C SER A 122 -2.36 -16.12 6.13
N LYS A 123 -1.93 -17.27 6.64
CA LYS A 123 -2.80 -18.20 7.40
C LYS A 123 -2.53 -18.15 8.89
N GLY A 124 -3.55 -18.46 9.70
CA GLY A 124 -3.42 -18.58 11.15
C GLY A 124 -3.71 -17.28 11.92
N TYR A 125 -4.43 -16.34 11.29
CA TYR A 125 -4.86 -15.07 11.87
C TYR A 125 -6.38 -14.99 11.95
N SER A 126 -6.88 -13.99 12.67
CA SER A 126 -8.31 -13.85 12.98
C SER A 126 -9.18 -13.49 11.76
N GLY A 127 -8.58 -12.96 10.72
CA GLY A 127 -9.25 -12.57 9.48
C GLY A 127 -8.32 -12.64 8.27
N ALA A 128 -8.84 -12.33 7.10
CA ALA A 128 -8.05 -12.29 5.89
C ALA A 128 -6.94 -11.22 6.00
N CYS A 129 -5.72 -11.63 5.70
CA CYS A 129 -4.57 -10.74 5.78
C CYS A 129 -3.48 -11.18 4.83
N TRP A 130 -2.56 -10.27 4.50
CA TRP A 130 -1.51 -10.51 3.52
C TRP A 130 -0.18 -9.95 3.97
N GLY A 131 0.89 -10.67 3.62
CA GLY A 131 2.28 -10.30 3.84
C GLY A 131 3.11 -10.35 2.57
N TYR A 132 4.36 -9.90 2.66
CA TYR A 132 5.29 -9.96 1.55
C TYR A 132 5.81 -11.39 1.35
N ASN A 133 6.14 -11.73 0.10
CA ASN A 133 6.67 -13.04 -0.29
C ASN A 133 8.18 -13.21 -0.06
N PHE A 134 8.79 -12.34 0.73
CA PHE A 134 10.22 -12.36 1.05
C PHE A 134 10.48 -12.03 2.51
N ASP A 135 11.60 -12.54 3.04
CA ASP A 135 12.13 -12.11 4.33
C ASP A 135 12.66 -10.69 4.22
N TRP A 136 12.32 -9.83 5.17
CA TRP A 136 12.75 -8.45 5.19
C TRP A 136 13.35 -8.05 6.52
N GLN A 137 14.58 -7.53 6.52
CA GLN A 137 15.22 -6.97 7.70
C GLN A 137 14.88 -5.49 7.82
N ALA A 138 14.02 -5.15 8.78
CA ALA A 138 13.65 -3.77 9.09
C ALA A 138 14.82 -3.04 9.75
N ARG A 139 15.70 -2.44 8.97
CA ARG A 139 16.90 -1.72 9.43
C ARG A 139 17.64 -2.52 10.50
N ARG A 140 17.87 -1.95 11.70
CA ARG A 140 18.52 -2.64 12.84
C ARG A 140 17.52 -3.20 13.85
N LEU A 141 16.22 -3.15 13.55
CA LEU A 141 15.18 -3.52 14.50
C LEU A 141 14.99 -5.04 14.55
N PHE A 142 14.32 -5.61 13.57
CA PHE A 142 13.96 -7.02 13.55
C PHE A 142 13.78 -7.57 12.12
N LEU A 143 13.73 -8.89 12.02
CA LEU A 143 13.44 -9.60 10.79
C LEU A 143 11.92 -9.80 10.67
N PHE A 144 11.35 -9.40 9.52
CA PHE A 144 10.04 -9.83 9.09
C PHE A 144 10.18 -11.12 8.27
N PRO A 145 9.72 -12.26 8.76
CA PRO A 145 9.64 -13.47 7.94
C PRO A 145 8.68 -13.26 6.77
N LYS A 146 8.96 -13.90 5.65
CA LYS A 146 8.02 -13.91 4.51
C LYS A 146 6.63 -14.38 4.95
N PHE A 147 5.62 -13.81 4.31
CA PHE A 147 4.20 -14.06 4.61
C PHE A 147 3.72 -13.61 5.99
N THR A 148 4.56 -12.96 6.81
CA THR A 148 4.05 -12.25 7.98
C THR A 148 3.13 -11.13 7.51
N PRO A 149 1.85 -11.11 7.91
CA PRO A 149 0.91 -10.12 7.44
C PRO A 149 1.26 -8.73 7.97
N THR A 150 1.02 -7.73 7.15
CA THR A 150 1.16 -6.34 7.52
C THR A 150 -0.16 -5.61 7.26
N VAL A 151 -0.48 -4.62 8.07
CA VAL A 151 -1.66 -3.78 7.86
C VAL A 151 -1.62 -3.09 6.50
N VAL A 152 -0.42 -2.72 6.05
CA VAL A 152 -0.20 -2.08 4.74
C VAL A 152 -0.62 -2.99 3.60
N ALA A 153 -0.06 -4.21 3.52
CA ALA A 153 -0.42 -5.16 2.47
C ALA A 153 -1.91 -5.53 2.57
N THR A 154 -2.40 -5.77 3.79
CA THR A 154 -3.80 -6.15 4.04
C THR A 154 -4.78 -5.08 3.59
N ASN A 155 -4.52 -3.79 3.88
CA ASN A 155 -5.37 -2.70 3.42
C ASN A 155 -5.47 -2.66 1.88
N PHE A 156 -4.34 -2.72 1.16
CA PHE A 156 -4.37 -2.70 -0.31
C PHE A 156 -5.04 -3.93 -0.92
N CYS A 157 -4.83 -5.11 -0.35
CA CYS A 157 -5.44 -6.35 -0.82
C CYS A 157 -6.96 -6.38 -0.57
N ALA A 158 -7.39 -6.06 0.64
CA ALA A 158 -8.81 -6.07 1.00
C ALA A 158 -9.60 -5.01 0.22
N THR A 159 -9.09 -3.78 0.10
CA THR A 159 -9.77 -2.74 -0.68
C THR A 159 -9.83 -3.07 -2.18
N ALA A 160 -8.84 -3.76 -2.73
CA ALA A 160 -8.89 -4.25 -4.10
C ALA A 160 -9.98 -5.32 -4.31
N LEU A 161 -10.17 -6.23 -3.35
CA LEU A 161 -11.28 -7.20 -3.38
C LEU A 161 -12.66 -6.54 -3.27
N MET A 162 -12.79 -5.46 -2.47
CA MET A 162 -14.01 -4.65 -2.43
C MET A 162 -14.31 -4.02 -3.80
N GLN A 163 -13.29 -3.46 -4.46
CA GLN A 163 -13.44 -2.92 -5.83
C GLN A 163 -13.82 -4.00 -6.84
N ALA A 164 -13.24 -5.22 -6.72
CA ALA A 164 -13.61 -6.35 -7.55
C ALA A 164 -15.07 -6.76 -7.33
N TYR A 165 -15.55 -6.76 -6.08
CA TYR A 165 -16.96 -6.98 -5.76
C TYR A 165 -17.88 -5.95 -6.45
N GLU A 166 -17.51 -4.68 -6.46
CA GLU A 166 -18.32 -3.63 -7.11
C GLU A 166 -18.56 -3.90 -8.60
N ILE A 167 -17.60 -4.52 -9.29
CA ILE A 167 -17.69 -4.82 -10.71
C ILE A 167 -18.34 -6.20 -10.96
N THR A 168 -17.89 -7.21 -10.22
CA THR A 168 -18.28 -8.61 -10.48
C THR A 168 -19.57 -9.00 -9.77
N ARG A 169 -19.92 -8.33 -8.68
CA ARG A 169 -21.00 -8.67 -7.73
C ARG A 169 -20.81 -10.02 -7.05
N ASN A 170 -19.59 -10.57 -7.07
CA ASN A 170 -19.24 -11.79 -6.37
C ASN A 170 -19.09 -11.50 -4.86
N LYS A 171 -20.09 -11.89 -4.07
CA LYS A 171 -20.14 -11.66 -2.62
C LYS A 171 -18.96 -12.28 -1.87
N HIS A 172 -18.39 -13.37 -2.37
CA HIS A 172 -17.23 -14.00 -1.76
C HIS A 172 -16.04 -13.03 -1.63
N TYR A 173 -15.81 -12.16 -2.63
CA TYR A 173 -14.75 -11.14 -2.56
C TYR A 173 -14.99 -10.12 -1.45
N LEU A 174 -16.24 -9.70 -1.29
CA LEU A 174 -16.61 -8.78 -0.22
C LEU A 174 -16.47 -9.43 1.17
N GLU A 175 -16.96 -10.66 1.32
CA GLU A 175 -16.89 -11.41 2.59
C GLU A 175 -15.44 -11.57 3.08
N ILE A 176 -14.53 -11.96 2.17
CA ILE A 176 -13.11 -12.05 2.49
C ILE A 176 -12.53 -10.69 2.84
N ALA A 177 -12.83 -9.66 2.06
CA ALA A 177 -12.33 -8.33 2.31
C ALA A 177 -12.80 -7.76 3.66
N LEU A 178 -14.07 -7.96 4.02
CA LEU A 178 -14.63 -7.53 5.30
C LEU A 178 -14.03 -8.28 6.48
N SER A 179 -13.71 -9.58 6.31
CA SER A 179 -13.04 -10.34 7.37
C SER A 179 -11.67 -9.79 7.76
N ALA A 180 -11.04 -8.99 6.90
CA ALA A 180 -9.77 -8.34 7.22
C ALA A 180 -9.87 -7.32 8.36
N ALA A 181 -11.08 -6.84 8.70
CA ALA A 181 -11.30 -6.05 9.92
C ALA A 181 -10.92 -6.84 11.19
N ASP A 182 -11.22 -8.13 11.22
CA ASP A 182 -10.87 -8.98 12.36
C ASP A 182 -9.36 -9.08 12.55
N PHE A 183 -8.57 -9.16 11.48
CA PHE A 183 -7.11 -9.07 11.57
C PHE A 183 -6.66 -7.74 12.18
N VAL A 184 -7.20 -6.61 11.71
CA VAL A 184 -6.82 -5.29 12.24
C VAL A 184 -7.20 -5.14 13.71
N ILE A 185 -8.37 -5.64 14.11
CA ILE A 185 -8.91 -5.43 15.46
C ILE A 185 -8.32 -6.41 16.49
N LYS A 186 -8.10 -7.66 16.09
CA LYS A 186 -7.76 -8.75 17.02
C LYS A 186 -6.27 -9.12 17.01
N ASP A 187 -5.59 -8.99 15.87
CA ASP A 187 -4.20 -9.44 15.74
C ASP A 187 -3.18 -8.30 15.81
N LEU A 188 -3.57 -7.04 15.56
CA LEU A 188 -2.67 -5.89 15.67
C LEU A 188 -2.67 -5.31 17.09
N HIS A 189 -1.49 -4.92 17.56
CA HIS A 189 -1.34 -4.19 18.81
C HIS A 189 -1.88 -2.76 18.68
N ARG A 190 -2.35 -2.19 19.82
CA ARG A 190 -2.80 -0.81 19.92
C ARG A 190 -1.96 -0.08 20.94
N THR A 191 -1.13 0.85 20.48
CA THR A 191 -0.29 1.68 21.34
C THR A 191 -1.00 2.98 21.65
N PRO A 192 -1.34 3.28 22.92
CA PRO A 192 -1.99 4.53 23.30
C PRO A 192 -1.16 5.75 22.89
N TYR A 193 -1.79 6.75 22.28
CA TYR A 193 -1.14 7.98 21.86
C TYR A 193 -2.15 9.13 21.78
N ASN A 194 -1.90 10.22 22.51
CA ASN A 194 -2.64 11.49 22.48
C ASN A 194 -4.18 11.36 22.41
N GLY A 195 -4.77 10.59 23.32
CA GLY A 195 -6.21 10.40 23.42
C GLY A 195 -6.83 9.45 22.39
N GLY A 196 -6.01 8.71 21.67
CA GLY A 196 -6.36 7.61 20.80
C GLY A 196 -5.32 6.50 20.89
N PHE A 197 -5.04 5.82 19.79
CA PHE A 197 -4.02 4.79 19.71
C PHE A 197 -3.47 4.65 18.28
N LEU A 198 -2.29 4.06 18.17
CA LEU A 198 -1.73 3.62 16.89
C LEU A 198 -1.88 2.11 16.74
N PHE A 199 -2.34 1.66 15.57
CA PHE A 199 -2.25 0.25 15.19
C PHE A 199 -0.80 -0.11 14.85
N SER A 200 -0.35 -1.29 15.26
CA SER A 200 0.96 -1.80 14.85
C SER A 200 1.01 -2.10 13.35
N TYR A 201 2.22 -2.08 12.78
CA TYR A 201 2.45 -2.42 11.38
C TYR A 201 2.14 -3.89 11.07
N SER A 202 2.36 -4.78 12.04
CA SER A 202 2.12 -6.21 11.96
C SER A 202 1.87 -6.78 13.36
N PRO A 203 1.48 -8.08 13.49
CA PRO A 203 1.37 -8.75 14.79
C PRO A 203 2.69 -8.93 15.54
N LEU A 204 3.84 -8.69 14.90
CA LEU A 204 5.13 -8.77 15.58
C LEU A 204 5.31 -7.59 16.54
N GLU A 205 6.06 -7.79 17.62
CA GLU A 205 6.39 -6.72 18.57
C GLU A 205 7.36 -5.69 17.98
N GLY A 206 7.35 -4.45 18.50
CA GLY A 206 8.32 -3.41 18.18
C GLY A 206 8.10 -2.68 16.85
N ASN A 207 6.88 -2.74 16.29
CA ASN A 207 6.52 -2.06 15.02
C ASN A 207 5.20 -1.26 15.12
N ASP A 208 4.97 -0.63 16.26
CA ASP A 208 3.73 -0.01 16.70
C ASP A 208 3.78 1.53 16.76
N THR A 209 4.75 2.13 16.08
CA THR A 209 5.03 3.57 16.14
C THR A 209 4.95 4.28 14.80
N VAL A 210 4.37 3.64 13.78
CA VAL A 210 4.36 4.12 12.39
C VAL A 210 3.01 4.71 12.02
N PHE A 211 2.95 6.01 11.70
CA PHE A 211 1.70 6.71 11.43
C PHE A 211 0.95 6.20 10.21
N ASN A 212 1.63 6.03 9.07
CA ASN A 212 0.97 5.55 7.85
C ASN A 212 0.39 4.14 7.99
N ALA A 213 1.03 3.26 8.76
CA ALA A 213 0.50 1.92 9.03
C ALA A 213 -0.82 2.00 9.80
N SER A 214 -0.86 2.83 10.83
CA SER A 214 -2.06 3.08 11.64
C SER A 214 -3.19 3.69 10.81
N LEU A 215 -2.90 4.70 9.98
CA LEU A 215 -3.88 5.32 9.07
C LEU A 215 -4.41 4.33 8.02
N LEU A 216 -3.59 3.44 7.48
CA LEU A 216 -4.05 2.40 6.55
C LEU A 216 -4.95 1.36 7.23
N GLY A 217 -4.71 1.05 8.51
CA GLY A 217 -5.63 0.26 9.33
C GLY A 217 -6.98 0.96 9.50
N SER A 218 -6.96 2.25 9.82
CA SER A 218 -8.16 3.08 9.93
C SER A 218 -8.92 3.15 8.61
N ARG A 219 -8.21 3.33 7.48
CA ARG A 219 -8.81 3.32 6.14
C ARG A 219 -9.55 2.02 5.85
N LEU A 220 -8.97 0.88 6.18
CA LEU A 220 -9.62 -0.41 6.00
C LEU A 220 -10.90 -0.53 6.85
N LEU A 221 -10.84 -0.10 8.10
CA LEU A 221 -12.02 -0.09 8.98
C LEU A 221 -13.11 0.87 8.47
N SER A 222 -12.74 2.01 7.87
CA SER A 222 -13.69 2.93 7.23
C SER A 222 -14.43 2.28 6.06
N TYR A 223 -13.72 1.52 5.21
CA TYR A 223 -14.37 0.72 4.18
C TYR A 223 -15.28 -0.36 4.76
N CYS A 224 -14.87 -1.04 5.82
CA CYS A 224 -15.72 -2.03 6.50
C CYS A 224 -16.96 -1.39 7.10
N PHE A 225 -16.87 -0.19 7.69
CA PHE A 225 -18.00 0.58 8.15
C PHE A 225 -18.97 0.90 7.00
N TYR A 226 -18.48 1.39 5.88
CA TYR A 226 -19.29 1.72 4.71
C TYR A 226 -20.19 0.57 4.25
N TYR A 227 -19.65 -0.65 4.19
CA TYR A 227 -20.41 -1.83 3.75
C TYR A 227 -21.30 -2.45 4.83
N THR A 228 -20.96 -2.31 6.10
CA THR A 228 -21.64 -3.04 7.18
C THR A 228 -22.45 -2.16 8.12
N GLN A 229 -22.18 -0.86 8.14
CA GLN A 229 -22.75 0.12 9.08
C GLN A 229 -22.49 -0.24 10.56
N GLN A 230 -21.43 -1.00 10.85
CA GLN A 230 -21.04 -1.33 12.22
C GLN A 230 -20.25 -0.17 12.84
N GLU A 231 -20.84 0.53 13.80
CA GLU A 231 -20.29 1.72 14.46
C GLU A 231 -18.91 1.47 15.12
N GLU A 232 -18.63 0.26 15.53
CA GLU A 232 -17.34 -0.10 16.13
C GLU A 232 -16.18 0.15 15.15
N TYR A 233 -16.36 -0.11 13.85
CA TYR A 233 -15.34 0.15 12.85
C TYR A 233 -15.07 1.65 12.68
N LYS A 234 -16.12 2.47 12.61
CA LYS A 234 -15.98 3.93 12.55
C LYS A 234 -15.28 4.47 13.79
N ARG A 235 -15.73 4.05 14.99
CA ARG A 235 -15.16 4.48 16.27
C ARG A 235 -13.66 4.14 16.39
N LEU A 236 -13.25 2.93 16.01
CA LEU A 236 -11.84 2.53 16.06
C LEU A 236 -11.00 3.28 15.04
N ALA A 237 -11.52 3.49 13.82
CA ALA A 237 -10.87 4.30 12.80
C ALA A 237 -10.65 5.74 13.28
N GLU A 238 -11.68 6.39 13.83
CA GLU A 238 -11.64 7.75 14.36
C GLU A 238 -10.57 7.92 15.46
N LEU A 239 -10.56 7.02 16.45
CA LEU A 239 -9.58 7.06 17.54
C LEU A 239 -8.15 6.95 17.03
N SER A 240 -7.91 6.09 16.06
CA SER A 240 -6.59 5.93 15.46
C SER A 240 -6.20 7.11 14.58
N ILE A 241 -7.12 7.66 13.80
CA ILE A 241 -6.92 8.87 13.00
C ILE A 241 -6.61 10.07 13.91
N LYS A 242 -7.37 10.26 14.98
CA LYS A 242 -7.13 11.33 15.97
C LYS A 242 -5.71 11.27 16.53
N ALA A 243 -5.25 10.07 16.89
CA ALA A 243 -3.88 9.86 17.33
C ALA A 243 -2.86 10.25 16.24
N CYS A 244 -3.03 9.76 15.01
CA CYS A 244 -2.13 10.07 13.91
C CYS A 244 -2.11 11.56 13.53
N CYS A 245 -3.27 12.22 13.53
CA CYS A 245 -3.39 13.65 13.27
C CYS A 245 -2.68 14.50 14.33
N SER A 246 -2.70 14.08 15.60
CA SER A 246 -1.95 14.76 16.66
C SER A 246 -0.42 14.69 16.48
N GLY A 247 0.06 13.80 15.63
CA GLY A 247 1.47 13.70 15.24
C GLY A 247 1.85 14.53 14.00
N GLN A 248 0.87 15.22 13.39
CA GLN A 248 1.15 16.16 12.29
C GLN A 248 1.87 17.40 12.84
N ARG A 249 2.92 17.85 12.18
CA ARG A 249 3.66 19.06 12.51
C ARG A 249 2.82 20.30 12.16
N GLU A 250 3.21 21.44 12.71
CA GLU A 250 2.54 22.73 12.43
C GLU A 250 2.60 23.11 10.94
N ASP A 251 3.67 22.71 10.23
CA ASP A 251 3.86 22.90 8.79
C ASP A 251 3.06 21.92 7.91
N GLY A 252 2.33 20.98 8.50
CA GLY A 252 1.53 19.98 7.78
C GLY A 252 2.23 18.64 7.53
N ALA A 253 3.51 18.51 7.83
CA ALA A 253 4.27 17.27 7.62
C ALA A 253 3.93 16.18 8.63
N TRP A 254 4.06 14.92 8.20
CA TRP A 254 4.17 13.76 9.10
C TRP A 254 5.55 13.11 8.95
N VAL A 255 6.24 12.92 10.05
CA VAL A 255 7.37 11.99 10.08
C VAL A 255 6.85 10.55 9.87
N TYR A 256 7.71 9.66 9.39
CA TYR A 256 7.33 8.26 9.16
C TYR A 256 6.81 7.57 10.44
N GLY A 257 7.44 7.84 11.59
CA GLY A 257 7.04 7.27 12.86
C GLY A 257 7.71 7.95 14.06
N MET A 258 7.35 7.52 15.25
CA MET A 258 7.71 8.17 16.52
C MET A 258 9.16 7.95 16.96
N LEU A 259 9.84 6.89 16.48
CA LEU A 259 11.20 6.60 16.89
C LEU A 259 12.20 7.56 16.23
N PRO A 260 13.30 7.95 16.90
CA PRO A 260 14.33 8.83 16.31
C PRO A 260 14.87 8.32 14.96
N VAL A 261 14.95 6.98 14.80
CA VAL A 261 15.37 6.31 13.56
C VAL A 261 14.30 6.38 12.47
N GLN A 262 13.11 6.85 12.76
CA GLN A 262 11.95 7.02 11.87
C GLN A 262 11.65 8.49 11.57
N ASN A 263 12.48 9.42 12.03
CA ASN A 263 12.29 10.85 11.88
C ASN A 263 12.71 11.35 10.48
N TRP A 264 12.01 10.85 9.45
CA TRP A 264 12.09 11.38 8.09
C TRP A 264 10.69 11.58 7.53
N VAL A 265 10.57 12.49 6.56
CA VAL A 265 9.34 12.78 5.84
C VAL A 265 9.54 12.37 4.38
N ASP A 266 8.67 11.52 3.85
CA ASP A 266 8.75 11.08 2.47
C ASP A 266 7.41 11.20 1.74
N SER A 267 7.45 11.26 0.41
CA SER A 267 6.32 11.63 -0.40
C SER A 267 5.24 10.55 -0.43
N PHE A 268 5.58 9.30 -0.64
CA PHE A 268 4.54 8.27 -0.82
C PHE A 268 3.85 7.88 0.49
N HIS A 269 4.54 7.92 1.65
CA HIS A 269 3.86 7.73 2.94
C HIS A 269 2.99 8.94 3.30
N THR A 270 3.41 10.17 2.97
CA THR A 270 2.55 11.36 3.10
C THR A 270 1.29 11.23 2.23
N GLY A 271 1.44 10.77 0.97
CA GLY A 271 0.30 10.46 0.09
C GLY A 271 -0.62 9.39 0.68
N TYR A 272 -0.09 8.32 1.28
CA TYR A 272 -0.91 7.30 1.96
C TYR A 272 -1.69 7.87 3.15
N ASN A 273 -1.08 8.78 3.92
CA ASN A 273 -1.74 9.45 5.03
C ASN A 273 -2.94 10.28 4.54
N LEU A 274 -2.72 11.10 3.52
CA LEU A 274 -3.78 11.90 2.90
C LEU A 274 -4.91 11.02 2.36
N ASP A 275 -4.57 9.99 1.56
CA ASP A 275 -5.57 9.07 1.00
C ASP A 275 -6.38 8.34 2.08
N ALA A 276 -5.77 8.02 3.22
CA ALA A 276 -6.46 7.36 4.31
C ALA A 276 -7.45 8.30 5.01
N LEU A 277 -7.07 9.56 5.23
CA LEU A 277 -7.92 10.59 5.82
C LEU A 277 -9.10 10.94 4.90
N ILE A 278 -8.84 11.12 3.60
CA ILE A 278 -9.88 11.39 2.60
C ILE A 278 -10.86 10.20 2.53
N ALA A 279 -10.34 8.96 2.49
CA ALA A 279 -11.20 7.78 2.49
C ALA A 279 -12.10 7.69 3.74
N TYR A 280 -11.56 8.01 4.93
CA TYR A 280 -12.36 8.06 6.14
C TYR A 280 -13.50 9.07 6.00
N GLN A 281 -13.18 10.29 5.56
CA GLN A 281 -14.17 11.35 5.37
C GLN A 281 -15.26 10.97 4.37
N GLU A 282 -14.89 10.47 3.18
CA GLU A 282 -15.83 10.03 2.15
C GLU A 282 -16.75 8.88 2.61
N LEU A 283 -16.20 7.92 3.35
CA LEU A 283 -16.92 6.70 3.73
C LEU A 283 -17.76 6.83 5.01
N THR A 284 -17.45 7.82 5.85
CA THR A 284 -18.12 8.03 7.15
C THR A 284 -18.89 9.33 7.24
N GLU A 285 -18.77 10.21 6.23
CA GLU A 285 -19.33 11.57 6.20
C GLU A 285 -18.86 12.45 7.39
N ASP A 286 -17.71 12.12 7.97
CA ASP A 286 -17.12 12.85 9.11
C ASP A 286 -15.97 13.74 8.63
N HIS A 287 -16.15 15.04 8.70
CA HIS A 287 -15.21 16.06 8.23
C HIS A 287 -14.33 16.66 9.33
N ALA A 288 -14.27 16.04 10.50
CA ALA A 288 -13.52 16.57 11.66
C ALA A 288 -12.01 16.72 11.40
N PHE A 289 -11.47 16.03 10.39
CA PHE A 289 -10.04 16.02 10.07
C PHE A 289 -9.65 16.86 8.84
N ASN A 290 -10.59 17.63 8.25
CA ASN A 290 -10.34 18.47 7.06
C ASN A 290 -9.10 19.35 7.19
N GLY A 291 -8.95 20.07 8.31
CA GLY A 291 -7.79 20.95 8.49
C GLY A 291 -6.43 20.23 8.48
N TYR A 292 -6.39 18.94 8.82
CA TYR A 292 -5.19 18.11 8.72
C TYR A 292 -4.94 17.68 7.28
N ILE A 293 -5.99 17.40 6.51
CA ILE A 293 -5.89 17.07 5.08
C ILE A 293 -5.36 18.29 4.31
N GLU A 294 -5.96 19.46 4.50
CA GLU A 294 -5.56 20.71 3.84
C GLU A 294 -4.07 21.03 4.09
N LYS A 295 -3.67 21.09 5.37
CA LYS A 295 -2.26 21.36 5.73
C LYS A 295 -1.30 20.31 5.16
N GLY A 296 -1.68 19.04 5.23
CA GLY A 296 -0.87 17.95 4.72
C GLY A 296 -0.74 17.99 3.20
N PHE A 297 -1.80 18.38 2.50
CA PHE A 297 -1.78 18.53 1.05
C PHE A 297 -0.94 19.73 0.61
N ASP A 298 -1.08 20.87 1.28
CA ASP A 298 -0.22 22.04 1.04
C ASP A 298 1.25 21.69 1.22
N TYR A 299 1.57 20.96 2.30
CA TYR A 299 2.94 20.47 2.50
C TYR A 299 3.37 19.54 1.38
N TYR A 300 2.52 18.59 0.97
CA TYR A 300 2.81 17.62 -0.07
C TYR A 300 3.16 18.28 -1.40
N VAL A 301 2.33 19.22 -1.85
CA VAL A 301 2.54 19.91 -3.14
C VAL A 301 3.79 20.78 -3.11
N ASN A 302 4.05 21.48 -1.99
CA ASN A 302 5.13 22.45 -1.91
C ASN A 302 6.52 21.82 -1.65
N HIS A 303 6.60 20.57 -1.14
CA HIS A 303 7.89 20.02 -0.70
C HIS A 303 8.35 18.79 -1.50
N PHE A 304 7.46 18.08 -2.18
CA PHE A 304 7.82 16.83 -2.84
C PHE A 304 7.98 16.91 -4.35
N PHE A 305 8.01 18.12 -4.89
CA PHE A 305 8.22 18.35 -6.32
C PHE A 305 9.25 19.41 -6.55
N GLU A 306 10.06 19.23 -7.61
CA GLU A 306 10.90 20.29 -8.17
C GLU A 306 10.06 21.21 -9.05
N ALA A 307 10.61 22.35 -9.44
CA ALA A 307 9.90 23.34 -10.26
C ALA A 307 9.41 22.79 -11.62
N ASP A 308 10.05 21.75 -12.13
CA ASP A 308 9.67 21.07 -13.37
C ASP A 308 8.67 19.91 -13.15
N GLY A 309 8.20 19.72 -11.90
CA GLY A 309 7.29 18.62 -11.53
C GLY A 309 7.97 17.29 -11.23
N THR A 310 9.30 17.21 -11.25
CA THR A 310 10.02 15.98 -10.88
C THR A 310 9.75 15.62 -9.43
N PRO A 311 9.23 14.40 -9.13
CA PRO A 311 8.91 14.00 -7.78
C PRO A 311 10.16 13.65 -6.96
N LYS A 312 10.17 14.09 -5.72
CA LYS A 312 11.21 13.77 -4.73
C LYS A 312 10.79 12.59 -3.85
N TYR A 313 11.76 11.82 -3.36
CA TYR A 313 11.49 10.79 -2.35
C TYR A 313 11.31 11.42 -0.97
N TYR A 314 12.26 12.28 -0.56
CA TYR A 314 12.20 13.02 0.71
C TYR A 314 11.86 14.49 0.47
N ASP A 315 11.30 15.13 1.48
CA ASP A 315 10.97 16.56 1.47
C ASP A 315 12.18 17.49 1.21
N ASN A 316 13.36 17.07 1.65
CA ASN A 316 14.58 17.85 1.69
C ASN A 316 15.65 17.44 0.65
N ARG A 317 15.37 16.45 -0.22
CA ARG A 317 16.31 16.00 -1.27
C ARG A 317 15.64 15.17 -2.36
N MET A 318 16.13 15.32 -3.58
CA MET A 318 15.63 14.58 -4.74
C MET A 318 15.89 13.06 -4.66
N TYR A 319 17.08 12.66 -4.26
CA TYR A 319 17.50 11.26 -4.28
C TYR A 319 17.27 10.53 -2.95
N PRO A 320 16.97 9.20 -3.00
CA PRO A 320 16.86 8.36 -4.21
C PRO A 320 15.60 8.67 -5.02
N ILE A 321 15.58 8.36 -6.32
CA ILE A 321 14.35 8.35 -7.11
C ILE A 321 13.70 6.97 -6.94
N ASP A 322 12.40 6.96 -6.58
CA ASP A 322 11.62 5.74 -6.38
C ASP A 322 10.28 5.86 -7.10
N ILE A 323 9.90 4.83 -7.86
CA ILE A 323 8.67 4.82 -8.66
C ILE A 323 7.39 4.90 -7.81
N HIS A 324 7.45 4.57 -6.52
CA HIS A 324 6.32 4.76 -5.61
C HIS A 324 5.91 6.23 -5.50
N CYS A 325 6.89 7.16 -5.56
CA CYS A 325 6.61 8.59 -5.44
C CYS A 325 5.69 9.10 -6.56
N PRO A 326 6.04 8.97 -7.87
CA PRO A 326 5.14 9.40 -8.94
C PRO A 326 3.87 8.56 -9.02
N GLY A 327 3.92 7.26 -8.69
CA GLY A 327 2.74 6.40 -8.67
C GLY A 327 1.72 6.86 -7.62
N GLN A 328 2.16 7.16 -6.40
CA GLN A 328 1.29 7.67 -5.34
C GLN A 328 0.78 9.08 -5.64
N LEU A 329 1.63 9.92 -6.22
CA LEU A 329 1.22 11.26 -6.66
C LEU A 329 -0.02 11.24 -7.55
N LEU A 330 -0.02 10.37 -8.58
CA LEU A 330 -1.16 10.26 -9.50
C LEU A 330 -2.46 9.92 -8.76
N ILE A 331 -2.40 9.04 -7.76
CA ILE A 331 -3.56 8.67 -6.95
C ILE A 331 -4.00 9.85 -6.08
N THR A 332 -3.10 10.42 -5.30
CA THR A 332 -3.39 11.49 -4.34
C THR A 332 -3.93 12.76 -5.02
N LEU A 333 -3.30 13.20 -6.12
CA LEU A 333 -3.77 14.39 -6.87
C LEU A 333 -5.13 14.15 -7.56
N THR A 334 -5.36 12.94 -8.07
CA THR A 334 -6.65 12.63 -8.70
C THR A 334 -7.79 12.70 -7.69
N ARG A 335 -7.57 12.20 -6.48
CA ARG A 335 -8.55 12.25 -5.40
C ARG A 335 -8.86 13.68 -4.95
N LEU A 336 -7.83 14.45 -4.64
CA LEU A 336 -7.99 15.82 -4.13
C LEU A 336 -8.56 16.78 -5.18
N ARG A 337 -8.27 16.59 -6.47
CA ARG A 337 -8.88 17.39 -7.54
C ARG A 337 -10.34 17.06 -7.79
N SER A 338 -10.80 15.84 -7.49
CA SER A 338 -12.21 15.50 -7.63
C SER A 338 -13.08 16.24 -6.61
N GLU A 339 -12.53 16.69 -5.48
CA GLU A 339 -13.23 17.50 -4.48
C GLU A 339 -13.33 18.99 -4.86
N GLU A 340 -12.41 19.52 -5.69
CA GLU A 340 -12.47 20.90 -6.20
C GLU A 340 -13.56 21.12 -7.27
N HIS A 341 -14.16 20.06 -7.81
CA HIS A 341 -15.12 20.09 -8.91
C HIS A 341 -16.51 19.57 -8.53
N THR A 342 -16.77 19.30 -7.26
CA THR A 342 -18.11 19.00 -6.71
C THR A 342 -18.61 20.11 -5.82
#